data_1cbaa288fad19ed1234b8d342d9dded5
#
_entry.id   1cbaa288fad19ed1234b8d342d9dded5
#
_cell.length_a   1.000
_cell.length_b   1.000
_cell.length_c   1.000
_cell.angle_alpha   90.00
_cell.angle_beta   90.00
_cell.angle_gamma   90.00
#
_symmetry.space_group_name_H-M   'P 1'
#
loop_
_entity.id
_entity.type
_entity.pdbx_description
1 polymer ?
#
loop_
_entity_poly.entity_id
_entity_poly.type
_entity_poly.pdbx_seq_one_letter_code
_entity_poly.pdbx_strand_id
1 'polypeptide(L)'
;MATAPQEITYPVSQTRHPGGAHAQWLDDGRLHLHHGPIDLVIGADGAPDAVRQACSAAIDSFATVLEELVCEVALLRTPIDRIARRPSGCVAARMWAATMPHADLYRGSNYVTAMASVAGAVADEILSVMRNAADLDRIYVNNGGDIALYLHPAAVPVPHYTVGICADPDAVLWSHVNPDALAGNRVARPVSDAFAGMIKITAADQVGGIATSGWKGRSHSLGVADLVTVLAPTAAAADVAATLIANAVWPDDNNKTDLPGVHRQPANVLAPDSDLGSRLVTVHVDCLPNHVIIKALRRGAGVAE
;
A
#
# COMPACT_ATOMS: atom_id res chain seq x y z
N MET A 1 -11.99 -41.88 3.06
CA MET A 1 -10.78 -41.57 3.87
C MET A 1 -10.26 -40.24 3.36
N ALA A 2 -10.46 -39.17 4.13
CA ALA A 2 -9.91 -37.87 3.80
C ALA A 2 -8.41 -37.90 4.11
N THR A 3 -7.58 -37.72 3.10
CA THR A 3 -6.13 -37.52 3.27
C THR A 3 -5.91 -36.25 4.06
N ALA A 4 -5.18 -36.34 5.18
CA ALA A 4 -4.75 -35.17 5.94
C ALA A 4 -3.99 -34.18 5.02
N PRO A 5 -4.14 -32.88 5.21
CA PRO A 5 -3.37 -31.89 4.45
C PRO A 5 -1.88 -32.17 4.67
N GLN A 6 -1.12 -32.32 3.57
CA GLN A 6 0.33 -32.41 3.64
C GLN A 6 0.84 -31.09 4.19
N GLU A 7 1.53 -31.14 5.33
CA GLU A 7 2.30 -30.00 5.85
C GLU A 7 3.36 -29.63 4.81
N ILE A 8 3.22 -28.45 4.23
CA ILE A 8 4.22 -27.88 3.31
C ILE A 8 5.39 -27.42 4.19
N THR A 9 6.46 -28.19 4.25
CA THR A 9 7.69 -27.76 4.91
C THR A 9 8.43 -26.82 3.97
N TYR A 10 8.35 -25.53 4.23
CA TYR A 10 9.15 -24.52 3.53
C TYR A 10 10.58 -24.56 4.07
N PRO A 11 11.63 -24.60 3.21
CA PRO A 11 13.00 -24.51 3.70
C PRO A 11 13.18 -23.14 4.36
N VAL A 12 13.68 -23.13 5.60
CA VAL A 12 14.16 -21.90 6.26
C VAL A 12 15.46 -21.51 5.57
N SER A 13 15.36 -20.94 4.37
CA SER A 13 16.51 -20.44 3.62
C SER A 13 16.35 -18.95 3.41
N GLN A 14 17.24 -18.18 4.04
CA GLN A 14 17.44 -16.79 3.68
C GLN A 14 18.26 -16.75 2.40
N THR A 15 17.73 -16.21 1.33
CA THR A 15 18.48 -15.93 0.11
C THR A 15 18.85 -14.46 0.09
N ARG A 16 20.15 -14.17 -0.03
CA ARG A 16 20.66 -12.82 -0.29
C ARG A 16 21.08 -12.71 -1.74
N HIS A 17 20.52 -11.76 -2.47
CA HIS A 17 21.00 -11.43 -3.80
C HIS A 17 22.16 -10.43 -3.73
N PRO A 18 23.10 -10.45 -4.71
CA PRO A 18 24.23 -9.51 -4.73
C PRO A 18 23.84 -8.02 -4.70
N GLY A 19 22.65 -7.68 -5.21
CA GLY A 19 22.08 -6.32 -5.19
C GLY A 19 21.49 -5.87 -3.86
N GLY A 20 21.47 -6.74 -2.82
CA GLY A 20 20.93 -6.38 -1.50
C GLY A 20 19.49 -6.81 -1.25
N ALA A 21 18.81 -7.40 -2.23
CA ALA A 21 17.47 -7.97 -2.04
C ALA A 21 17.54 -9.22 -1.14
N HIS A 22 16.59 -9.34 -0.23
CA HIS A 22 16.46 -10.45 0.71
C HIS A 22 15.14 -11.17 0.51
N ALA A 23 15.16 -12.50 0.57
CA ALA A 23 13.99 -13.34 0.58
C ALA A 23 14.04 -14.30 1.79
N GLN A 24 12.93 -14.39 2.50
CA GLN A 24 12.79 -15.26 3.67
C GLN A 24 11.37 -15.83 3.74
N TRP A 25 11.25 -17.11 4.06
CA TRP A 25 9.98 -17.71 4.44
C TRP A 25 9.68 -17.41 5.90
N LEU A 26 8.47 -16.99 6.18
CA LEU A 26 7.96 -16.81 7.54
C LEU A 26 7.45 -18.15 8.09
N ASP A 27 7.35 -18.27 9.42
CA ASP A 27 6.94 -19.50 10.10
C ASP A 27 5.51 -19.95 9.72
N ASP A 28 4.68 -19.03 9.25
CA ASP A 28 3.31 -19.30 8.80
C ASP A 28 3.19 -19.61 7.30
N GLY A 29 4.32 -19.80 6.62
CA GLY A 29 4.38 -20.17 5.21
C GLY A 29 4.25 -19.01 4.23
N ARG A 30 4.24 -17.77 4.69
CA ARG A 30 4.28 -16.58 3.83
C ARG A 30 5.71 -16.29 3.38
N LEU A 31 5.85 -15.69 2.19
CA LEU A 31 7.14 -15.20 1.70
C LEU A 31 7.31 -13.72 2.06
N HIS A 32 8.46 -13.37 2.64
CA HIS A 32 8.88 -12.01 2.91
C HIS A 32 10.01 -11.62 1.97
N LEU A 33 9.84 -10.53 1.22
CA LEU A 33 10.85 -9.94 0.35
C LEU A 33 11.15 -8.53 0.81
N HIS A 34 12.44 -8.20 0.94
CA HIS A 34 12.88 -6.88 1.42
C HIS A 34 14.05 -6.35 0.58
N HIS A 35 13.95 -5.10 0.10
CA HIS A 35 15.03 -4.41 -0.60
C HIS A 35 14.93 -2.90 -0.41
N GLY A 36 15.82 -2.32 0.40
CA GLY A 36 15.78 -0.89 0.73
C GLY A 36 14.44 -0.47 1.36
N PRO A 37 13.69 0.44 0.74
CA PRO A 37 12.39 0.89 1.25
C PRO A 37 11.23 -0.08 0.94
N ILE A 38 11.46 -1.09 0.09
CA ILE A 38 10.42 -2.04 -0.35
C ILE A 38 10.39 -3.22 0.62
N ASP A 39 9.20 -3.52 1.15
CA ASP A 39 8.98 -4.57 2.14
C ASP A 39 7.68 -5.31 1.83
N LEU A 40 7.79 -6.52 1.29
CA LEU A 40 6.66 -7.29 0.80
C LEU A 40 6.38 -8.50 1.68
N VAL A 41 5.13 -8.68 2.08
CA VAL A 41 4.63 -9.94 2.64
C VAL A 41 3.64 -10.55 1.65
N ILE A 42 3.93 -11.78 1.22
CA ILE A 42 3.22 -12.48 0.16
C ILE A 42 2.58 -13.76 0.71
N GLY A 43 1.29 -13.94 0.46
CA GLY A 43 0.59 -15.18 0.70
C GLY A 43 -0.03 -15.70 -0.59
N ALA A 44 0.06 -17.01 -0.80
CA ALA A 44 -0.47 -17.68 -1.97
C ALA A 44 -1.05 -19.05 -1.60
N ASP A 45 -2.20 -19.39 -2.18
CA ASP A 45 -2.85 -20.69 -2.03
C ASP A 45 -3.04 -21.35 -3.40
N GLY A 46 -2.88 -22.67 -3.44
CA GLY A 46 -2.98 -23.49 -4.63
C GLY A 46 -2.23 -24.81 -4.44
N ALA A 47 -1.94 -25.51 -5.53
CA ALA A 47 -1.11 -26.71 -5.49
C ALA A 47 0.31 -26.37 -4.97
N PRO A 48 0.93 -27.19 -4.08
CA PRO A 48 2.21 -26.87 -3.46
C PRO A 48 3.34 -26.54 -4.45
N ASP A 49 3.39 -27.27 -5.58
CA ASP A 49 4.39 -27.01 -6.63
C ASP A 49 4.14 -25.68 -7.33
N ALA A 50 2.88 -25.34 -7.61
CA ALA A 50 2.48 -24.07 -8.21
C ALA A 50 2.86 -22.90 -7.29
N VAL A 51 2.60 -23.00 -5.98
CA VAL A 51 2.97 -21.98 -5.00
C VAL A 51 4.49 -21.79 -4.98
N ARG A 52 5.27 -22.89 -4.94
CA ARG A 52 6.74 -22.80 -4.97
C ARG A 52 7.26 -22.15 -6.26
N GLN A 53 6.70 -22.51 -7.41
CA GLN A 53 7.08 -21.94 -8.70
C GLN A 53 6.78 -20.44 -8.77
N ALA A 54 5.59 -20.03 -8.33
CA ALA A 54 5.20 -18.62 -8.31
C ALA A 54 6.08 -17.79 -7.36
N CYS A 55 6.37 -18.32 -6.17
CA CYS A 55 7.26 -17.67 -5.21
C CYS A 55 8.70 -17.56 -5.72
N SER A 56 9.22 -18.59 -6.40
CA SER A 56 10.55 -18.50 -7.05
C SER A 56 10.58 -17.39 -8.07
N ALA A 57 9.58 -17.30 -8.95
CA ALA A 57 9.48 -16.23 -9.95
C ALA A 57 9.38 -14.83 -9.29
N ALA A 58 8.66 -14.72 -8.17
CA ALA A 58 8.59 -13.47 -7.40
C ALA A 58 9.96 -13.06 -6.85
N ILE A 59 10.73 -13.99 -6.28
CA ILE A 59 12.08 -13.76 -5.74
C ILE A 59 13.01 -13.27 -6.86
N ASP A 60 13.01 -13.96 -7.99
CA ASP A 60 13.89 -13.64 -9.13
C ASP A 60 13.56 -12.25 -9.70
N SER A 61 12.28 -11.95 -9.90
CA SER A 61 11.84 -10.64 -10.40
C SER A 61 12.11 -9.51 -9.40
N PHE A 62 11.90 -9.75 -8.11
CA PHE A 62 12.09 -8.75 -7.07
C PHE A 62 13.54 -8.26 -6.95
N ALA A 63 14.50 -9.09 -7.32
CA ALA A 63 15.93 -8.80 -7.20
C ALA A 63 16.37 -7.52 -7.93
N THR A 64 15.68 -7.10 -9.00
CA THR A 64 16.04 -5.94 -9.82
C THR A 64 15.08 -4.75 -9.72
N VAL A 65 13.95 -4.92 -9.03
CA VAL A 65 12.88 -3.89 -8.97
C VAL A 65 13.40 -2.55 -8.46
N LEU A 66 14.19 -2.54 -7.39
CA LEU A 66 14.68 -1.28 -6.79
C LEU A 66 15.65 -0.57 -7.74
N GLU A 67 16.60 -1.28 -8.33
CA GLU A 67 17.58 -0.72 -9.26
C GLU A 67 16.89 -0.14 -10.50
N GLU A 68 15.91 -0.84 -11.06
CA GLU A 68 15.14 -0.36 -12.20
C GLU A 68 14.39 0.94 -11.86
N LEU A 69 13.75 1.02 -10.69
CA LEU A 69 13.08 2.23 -10.23
C LEU A 69 14.05 3.38 -10.01
N VAL A 70 15.23 3.12 -9.42
CA VAL A 70 16.27 4.13 -9.19
C VAL A 70 16.80 4.69 -10.51
N CYS A 71 16.95 3.88 -11.56
CA CYS A 71 17.35 4.34 -12.89
C CYS A 71 16.39 5.37 -13.50
N GLU A 72 15.10 5.32 -13.17
CA GLU A 72 14.07 6.23 -13.68
C GLU A 72 13.54 7.22 -12.62
N VAL A 73 14.11 7.25 -11.41
CA VAL A 73 13.56 8.01 -10.27
C VAL A 73 13.40 9.51 -10.58
N ALA A 74 14.30 10.11 -11.34
CA ALA A 74 14.19 11.52 -11.74
C ALA A 74 12.95 11.78 -12.60
N LEU A 75 12.61 10.84 -13.51
CA LEU A 75 11.40 10.89 -14.32
C LEU A 75 10.16 10.67 -13.45
N LEU A 76 10.19 9.69 -12.55
CA LEU A 76 9.07 9.33 -11.67
C LEU A 76 8.73 10.42 -10.65
N ARG A 77 9.70 11.23 -10.25
CA ARG A 77 9.53 12.42 -9.39
C ARG A 77 9.14 13.68 -10.16
N THR A 78 9.04 13.61 -11.49
CA THR A 78 8.55 14.74 -12.29
C THR A 78 7.04 14.84 -12.14
N PRO A 79 6.45 16.05 -11.96
CA PRO A 79 5.01 16.24 -11.97
C PRO A 79 4.37 15.61 -13.20
N ILE A 80 3.26 14.90 -13.01
CA ILE A 80 2.66 14.03 -14.02
C ILE A 80 2.28 14.78 -15.30
N ASP A 81 1.87 16.05 -15.19
CA ASP A 81 1.52 16.93 -16.31
C ASP A 81 2.76 17.39 -17.13
N ARG A 82 3.96 17.11 -16.67
CA ARG A 82 5.25 17.44 -17.30
C ARG A 82 6.05 16.24 -17.77
N ILE A 83 5.55 15.03 -17.54
CA ILE A 83 6.25 13.83 -18.00
C ILE A 83 6.19 13.77 -19.54
N ALA A 84 7.35 13.96 -20.17
CA ALA A 84 7.48 14.01 -21.63
C ALA A 84 7.42 12.64 -22.32
N ARG A 85 7.66 11.55 -21.60
CA ARG A 85 7.70 10.18 -22.14
C ARG A 85 7.22 9.17 -21.11
N ARG A 86 6.64 8.06 -21.59
CA ARG A 86 6.32 6.92 -20.75
C ARG A 86 7.62 6.30 -20.21
N PRO A 87 7.69 5.93 -18.92
CA PRO A 87 8.78 5.13 -18.35
C PRO A 87 8.89 3.76 -19.02
N SER A 88 10.08 3.18 -18.99
CA SER A 88 10.40 1.89 -19.65
C SER A 88 10.32 0.70 -18.70
N GLY A 89 10.68 0.88 -17.43
CA GLY A 89 10.61 -0.18 -16.44
C GLY A 89 9.18 -0.65 -16.19
N CYS A 90 8.99 -1.94 -15.92
CA CYS A 90 7.65 -2.51 -15.74
C CYS A 90 6.88 -1.84 -14.60
N VAL A 91 7.48 -1.72 -13.42
CA VAL A 91 6.89 -1.04 -12.27
C VAL A 91 6.67 0.45 -12.57
N ALA A 92 7.68 1.13 -13.12
CA ALA A 92 7.62 2.55 -13.48
C ALA A 92 6.48 2.84 -14.48
N ALA A 93 6.26 1.96 -15.45
CA ALA A 93 5.16 2.06 -16.42
C ALA A 93 3.78 1.87 -15.76
N ARG A 94 3.65 1.00 -14.74
CA ARG A 94 2.42 0.85 -13.94
C ARG A 94 2.15 2.10 -13.12
N MET A 95 3.17 2.65 -12.45
CA MET A 95 3.09 3.91 -11.70
C MET A 95 2.57 5.04 -12.59
N TRP A 96 3.17 5.22 -13.75
CA TRP A 96 2.75 6.22 -14.72
C TRP A 96 1.31 6.00 -15.20
N ALA A 97 0.95 4.76 -15.54
CA ALA A 97 -0.39 4.44 -16.04
C ALA A 97 -1.48 4.67 -14.99
N ALA A 98 -1.21 4.38 -13.71
CA ALA A 98 -2.15 4.63 -12.63
C ALA A 98 -2.33 6.13 -12.34
N THR A 99 -1.27 6.94 -12.53
CA THR A 99 -1.28 8.37 -12.17
C THR A 99 -1.77 9.27 -13.31
N MET A 100 -1.52 8.90 -14.58
CA MET A 100 -1.87 9.70 -15.75
C MET A 100 -3.35 10.09 -15.85
N PRO A 101 -4.35 9.26 -15.48
CA PRO A 101 -5.76 9.67 -15.51
C PRO A 101 -6.05 10.92 -14.67
N HIS A 102 -5.21 11.22 -13.68
CA HIS A 102 -5.37 12.35 -12.78
C HIS A 102 -4.57 13.61 -13.23
N ALA A 103 -3.83 13.55 -14.34
CA ALA A 103 -2.95 14.65 -14.79
C ALA A 103 -3.70 15.96 -15.03
N ASP A 104 -4.88 15.90 -15.63
CA ASP A 104 -5.66 17.09 -15.94
C ASP A 104 -6.22 17.79 -14.70
N LEU A 105 -6.59 17.04 -13.67
CA LEU A 105 -7.07 17.58 -12.40
C LEU A 105 -6.00 18.40 -11.65
N TYR A 106 -4.74 18.06 -11.87
CA TYR A 106 -3.59 18.66 -11.19
C TYR A 106 -2.69 19.49 -12.11
N ARG A 107 -3.16 19.80 -13.34
CA ARG A 107 -2.42 20.60 -14.32
C ARG A 107 -1.99 21.94 -13.74
N GLY A 108 -0.68 22.21 -13.81
CA GLY A 108 -0.09 23.44 -13.26
C GLY A 108 0.08 23.47 -11.74
N SER A 109 -0.40 22.48 -11.01
CA SER A 109 -0.23 22.39 -9.56
C SER A 109 1.19 22.00 -9.15
N ASN A 110 1.95 21.38 -10.05
CA ASN A 110 3.27 20.76 -9.81
C ASN A 110 3.26 19.72 -8.68
N TYR A 111 2.13 19.01 -8.51
CA TYR A 111 1.89 18.33 -7.26
C TYR A 111 1.91 16.79 -7.39
N VAL A 112 1.22 16.22 -8.37
CA VAL A 112 1.12 14.77 -8.48
C VAL A 112 2.29 14.25 -9.31
N THR A 113 3.04 13.31 -8.74
CA THR A 113 4.09 12.56 -9.42
C THR A 113 3.70 11.08 -9.49
N ALA A 114 4.38 10.30 -10.32
CA ALA A 114 4.16 8.86 -10.38
C ALA A 114 4.49 8.15 -9.05
N MET A 115 5.26 8.79 -8.17
CA MET A 115 5.58 8.23 -6.84
C MET A 115 4.36 7.99 -5.96
N ALA A 116 3.22 8.67 -6.24
CA ALA A 116 1.96 8.49 -5.53
C ALA A 116 1.33 7.09 -5.70
N SER A 117 1.92 6.21 -6.51
CA SER A 117 1.44 4.84 -6.73
C SER A 117 2.56 3.79 -6.66
N VAL A 118 3.72 4.14 -6.08
CA VAL A 118 4.91 3.28 -6.13
C VAL A 118 4.70 1.96 -5.38
N ALA A 119 4.12 2.01 -4.19
CA ALA A 119 3.96 0.82 -3.36
C ALA A 119 2.95 -0.15 -4.00
N GLY A 120 1.81 0.36 -4.47
CA GLY A 120 0.82 -0.43 -5.18
C GLY A 120 1.34 -0.99 -6.51
N ALA A 121 2.13 -0.22 -7.27
CA ALA A 121 2.68 -0.67 -8.55
C ALA A 121 3.71 -1.81 -8.38
N VAL A 122 4.54 -1.76 -7.34
CA VAL A 122 5.44 -2.87 -6.98
C VAL A 122 4.63 -4.11 -6.62
N ALA A 123 3.59 -3.97 -5.79
CA ALA A 123 2.74 -5.09 -5.42
C ALA A 123 2.05 -5.72 -6.65
N ASP A 124 1.50 -4.90 -7.56
CA ASP A 124 0.87 -5.34 -8.80
C ASP A 124 1.85 -6.08 -9.74
N GLU A 125 3.10 -5.62 -9.83
CA GLU A 125 4.11 -6.27 -10.68
C GLU A 125 4.44 -7.66 -10.15
N ILE A 126 4.73 -7.78 -8.86
CA ILE A 126 5.06 -9.07 -8.24
C ILE A 126 3.87 -10.03 -8.33
N LEU A 127 2.65 -9.55 -8.08
CA LEU A 127 1.42 -10.35 -8.29
C LEU A 127 1.31 -10.85 -9.72
N SER A 128 1.58 -9.98 -10.71
CA SER A 128 1.53 -10.33 -12.14
C SER A 128 2.54 -11.41 -12.50
N VAL A 129 3.77 -11.30 -12.00
CA VAL A 129 4.84 -12.30 -12.19
C VAL A 129 4.42 -13.65 -11.63
N MET A 130 3.86 -13.69 -10.41
CA MET A 130 3.40 -14.92 -9.77
C MET A 130 2.28 -15.61 -10.56
N ARG A 131 1.29 -14.83 -11.02
CA ARG A 131 0.17 -15.32 -11.83
C ARG A 131 0.60 -15.87 -13.19
N ASN A 132 1.63 -15.27 -13.79
CA ASN A 132 2.17 -15.75 -15.07
C ASN A 132 3.03 -17.02 -14.91
N ALA A 133 3.57 -17.25 -13.73
CA ALA A 133 4.41 -18.40 -13.44
C ALA A 133 3.60 -19.68 -13.14
N ALA A 134 2.45 -19.57 -12.47
CA ALA A 134 1.67 -20.74 -12.09
C ALA A 134 0.18 -20.40 -11.84
N ASP A 135 -0.68 -21.42 -11.96
CA ASP A 135 -2.09 -21.32 -11.60
C ASP A 135 -2.27 -21.44 -10.09
N LEU A 136 -2.87 -20.42 -9.48
CA LEU A 136 -3.09 -20.33 -8.05
C LEU A 136 -4.55 -19.97 -7.74
N ASP A 137 -5.05 -20.45 -6.61
CA ASP A 137 -6.43 -20.18 -6.18
C ASP A 137 -6.60 -18.73 -5.69
N ARG A 138 -5.62 -18.24 -4.95
CA ARG A 138 -5.57 -16.84 -4.51
C ARG A 138 -4.14 -16.41 -4.18
N ILE A 139 -3.87 -15.11 -4.35
CA ILE A 139 -2.60 -14.47 -4.02
C ILE A 139 -2.88 -13.11 -3.41
N TYR A 140 -2.08 -12.72 -2.44
CA TYR A 140 -1.91 -11.32 -2.08
C TYR A 140 -0.43 -10.95 -2.01
N VAL A 141 -0.12 -9.72 -2.38
CA VAL A 141 1.19 -9.09 -2.21
C VAL A 141 0.96 -7.79 -1.44
N ASN A 142 1.41 -7.75 -0.19
CA ASN A 142 1.28 -6.59 0.68
C ASN A 142 2.60 -5.84 0.76
N ASN A 143 2.63 -4.61 0.30
CA ASN A 143 3.77 -3.69 0.35
C ASN A 143 3.50 -2.57 1.37
N GLY A 144 3.76 -2.83 2.65
CA GLY A 144 3.62 -1.82 3.70
C GLY A 144 2.19 -1.32 3.93
N GLY A 145 1.17 -2.08 3.52
CA GLY A 145 -0.25 -1.74 3.62
C GLY A 145 -0.95 -1.59 2.27
N ASP A 146 -0.21 -1.39 1.18
CA ASP A 146 -0.75 -1.38 -0.18
C ASP A 146 -0.72 -2.80 -0.74
N ILE A 147 -1.88 -3.35 -1.04
CA ILE A 147 -2.09 -4.77 -1.26
C ILE A 147 -2.61 -5.03 -2.66
N ALA A 148 -1.88 -5.81 -3.46
CA ALA A 148 -2.40 -6.38 -4.70
C ALA A 148 -3.05 -7.74 -4.40
N LEU A 149 -4.22 -8.00 -5.00
CA LEU A 149 -5.05 -9.18 -4.75
C LEU A 149 -5.37 -9.92 -6.03
N TYR A 150 -5.37 -11.25 -5.94
CA TYR A 150 -5.94 -12.12 -6.96
C TYR A 150 -6.78 -13.22 -6.31
N LEU A 151 -7.96 -13.47 -6.87
CA LEU A 151 -8.88 -14.53 -6.50
C LEU A 151 -9.30 -15.25 -7.78
N HIS A 152 -8.98 -16.54 -7.88
CA HIS A 152 -9.34 -17.33 -9.06
C HIS A 152 -10.85 -17.54 -9.11
N PRO A 153 -11.57 -17.09 -10.17
CA PRO A 153 -13.03 -17.08 -10.18
C PRO A 153 -13.66 -18.47 -10.22
N ALA A 154 -12.93 -19.48 -10.70
CA ALA A 154 -13.41 -20.85 -10.85
C ALA A 154 -12.83 -21.82 -9.81
N ALA A 155 -12.04 -21.37 -8.83
CA ALA A 155 -11.50 -22.23 -7.80
C ALA A 155 -12.60 -22.75 -6.86
N VAL A 156 -12.44 -23.99 -6.38
CA VAL A 156 -13.38 -24.65 -5.47
C VAL A 156 -12.62 -25.16 -4.24
N PRO A 157 -12.99 -24.72 -3.04
CA PRO A 157 -14.06 -23.75 -2.70
C PRO A 157 -13.78 -22.34 -3.23
N VAL A 158 -14.84 -21.55 -3.43
CA VAL A 158 -14.70 -20.16 -3.92
C VAL A 158 -13.82 -19.35 -2.96
N PRO A 159 -12.67 -18.86 -3.41
CA PRO A 159 -11.74 -18.14 -2.55
C PRO A 159 -12.26 -16.74 -2.21
N HIS A 160 -11.91 -16.25 -1.05
CA HIS A 160 -12.17 -14.88 -0.62
C HIS A 160 -11.06 -14.39 0.30
N TYR A 161 -10.97 -13.07 0.45
CA TYR A 161 -10.21 -12.43 1.51
C TYR A 161 -11.16 -11.74 2.48
N THR A 162 -10.79 -11.77 3.76
CA THR A 162 -11.39 -10.90 4.78
C THR A 162 -10.32 -9.93 5.22
N VAL A 163 -10.54 -8.64 4.96
CA VAL A 163 -9.57 -7.58 5.19
C VAL A 163 -10.07 -6.69 6.31
N GLY A 164 -9.25 -6.52 7.36
CA GLY A 164 -9.50 -5.58 8.44
C GLY A 164 -9.05 -4.18 8.04
N ILE A 165 -9.91 -3.17 8.24
CA ILE A 165 -9.55 -1.76 8.08
C ILE A 165 -9.00 -1.27 9.41
N CYS A 166 -7.67 -1.06 9.47
CA CYS A 166 -7.01 -0.58 10.67
C CYS A 166 -7.31 0.91 10.88
N ALA A 167 -7.94 1.25 12.01
CA ALA A 167 -8.22 2.63 12.41
C ALA A 167 -7.16 3.19 13.36
N ASP A 168 -6.44 2.32 14.08
CA ASP A 168 -5.40 2.69 15.03
C ASP A 168 -4.18 1.76 14.88
N PRO A 169 -3.22 2.14 13.99
CA PRO A 169 -2.00 1.35 13.77
C PRO A 169 -1.17 1.16 15.05
N ASP A 170 -1.16 2.15 15.94
CA ASP A 170 -0.37 2.09 17.16
C ASP A 170 -0.92 1.03 18.12
N ALA A 171 -2.25 0.86 18.18
CA ALA A 171 -2.88 -0.19 18.97
C ALA A 171 -2.51 -1.59 18.46
N VAL A 172 -2.42 -1.77 17.13
CA VAL A 172 -1.99 -3.04 16.51
C VAL A 172 -0.52 -3.33 16.81
N LEU A 173 0.36 -2.36 16.61
CA LEU A 173 1.79 -2.51 16.87
C LEU A 173 2.05 -2.83 18.34
N TRP A 174 1.35 -2.15 19.25
CA TRP A 174 1.51 -2.34 20.69
C TRP A 174 1.15 -3.77 21.14
N SER A 175 0.12 -4.37 20.58
CA SER A 175 -0.32 -5.74 20.88
C SER A 175 0.68 -6.81 20.44
N HIS A 176 1.46 -6.55 19.37
CA HIS A 176 2.48 -7.49 18.86
C HIS A 176 3.81 -7.41 19.61
N VAL A 177 4.17 -6.22 20.09
CA VAL A 177 5.46 -5.99 20.78
C VAL A 177 5.41 -6.35 22.27
N ASN A 178 4.23 -6.36 22.88
CA ASN A 178 4.05 -6.61 24.31
C ASN A 178 2.92 -7.60 24.61
N PRO A 179 3.07 -8.89 24.25
CA PRO A 179 2.05 -9.90 24.57
C PRO A 179 1.82 -10.04 26.09
N ASP A 180 2.82 -9.75 26.93
CA ASP A 180 2.75 -9.81 28.40
C ASP A 180 2.27 -8.51 29.07
N ALA A 181 2.17 -7.41 28.36
CA ALA A 181 1.69 -6.14 28.91
C ALA A 181 0.19 -6.13 29.24
N LEU A 182 -0.51 -7.21 28.89
CA LEU A 182 -1.89 -7.48 29.32
C LEU A 182 -2.01 -7.70 30.84
N ALA A 183 -0.89 -7.90 31.56
CA ALA A 183 -0.86 -8.19 33.00
C ALA A 183 -0.71 -6.95 33.91
N GLY A 184 -0.45 -5.76 33.36
CA GLY A 184 -0.22 -4.54 34.13
C GLY A 184 -1.21 -3.43 33.81
N ASN A 185 -2.00 -3.06 34.76
CA ASN A 185 -2.93 -1.93 35.02
C ASN A 185 -3.11 -0.75 34.01
N ARG A 186 -2.76 -0.91 32.73
CA ARG A 186 -3.26 -0.10 31.63
C ARG A 186 -4.29 -0.94 30.89
N VAL A 187 -5.50 -0.43 30.77
CA VAL A 187 -6.60 -1.06 30.02
C VAL A 187 -6.11 -1.28 28.60
N ALA A 188 -5.61 -2.49 28.33
CA ALA A 188 -5.28 -2.91 26.98
C ALA A 188 -6.58 -2.87 26.16
N ARG A 189 -6.65 -2.00 25.15
CA ARG A 189 -7.75 -2.05 24.19
C ARG A 189 -7.66 -3.40 23.46
N PRO A 190 -8.76 -4.14 23.33
CA PRO A 190 -8.77 -5.35 22.51
C PRO A 190 -8.27 -5.02 21.10
N VAL A 191 -7.52 -5.91 20.47
CA VAL A 191 -7.07 -5.73 19.07
C VAL A 191 -8.25 -5.48 18.13
N SER A 192 -9.44 -6.01 18.46
CA SER A 192 -10.70 -5.73 17.76
C SER A 192 -11.02 -4.23 17.66
N ASP A 193 -10.67 -3.44 18.68
CA ASP A 193 -10.96 -2.00 18.72
C ASP A 193 -10.01 -1.18 17.82
N ALA A 194 -8.93 -1.78 17.37
CA ALA A 194 -8.02 -1.18 16.39
C ALA A 194 -8.58 -1.18 14.97
N PHE A 195 -9.61 -1.98 14.71
CA PHE A 195 -10.23 -2.07 13.39
C PHE A 195 -11.55 -1.29 13.33
N ALA A 196 -11.66 -0.40 12.34
CA ALA A 196 -12.91 0.32 12.03
C ALA A 196 -13.97 -0.60 11.40
N GLY A 197 -13.55 -1.72 10.82
CA GLY A 197 -14.44 -2.69 10.19
C GLY A 197 -13.68 -3.79 9.45
N MET A 198 -14.43 -4.72 8.89
CA MET A 198 -13.92 -5.81 8.06
C MET A 198 -14.66 -5.83 6.73
N ILE A 199 -13.94 -6.06 5.64
CA ILE A 199 -14.51 -6.20 4.29
C ILE A 199 -14.21 -7.61 3.81
N LYS A 200 -15.25 -8.30 3.30
CA LYS A 200 -15.09 -9.54 2.57
C LYS A 200 -15.01 -9.25 1.08
N ILE A 201 -13.94 -9.73 0.43
CA ILE A 201 -13.68 -9.54 -1.00
C ILE A 201 -13.71 -10.91 -1.68
N THR A 202 -14.46 -10.99 -2.76
CA THR A 202 -14.59 -12.17 -3.64
C THR A 202 -14.17 -11.79 -5.07
N ALA A 203 -14.01 -12.78 -5.94
CA ALA A 203 -13.68 -12.52 -7.35
C ALA A 203 -14.77 -11.70 -8.08
N ALA A 204 -16.03 -11.77 -7.62
CA ALA A 204 -17.15 -11.02 -8.21
C ALA A 204 -17.06 -9.50 -7.96
N ASP A 205 -16.35 -9.08 -6.91
CA ASP A 205 -16.22 -7.67 -6.55
C ASP A 205 -15.25 -6.91 -7.47
N GLN A 206 -14.47 -7.64 -8.29
CA GLN A 206 -13.47 -7.08 -9.22
C GLN A 206 -12.42 -6.15 -8.54
N VAL A 207 -12.19 -6.36 -7.25
CA VAL A 207 -11.17 -5.65 -6.49
C VAL A 207 -9.85 -6.39 -6.65
N GLY A 208 -8.87 -5.74 -7.29
CA GLY A 208 -7.52 -6.25 -7.45
C GLY A 208 -6.50 -5.51 -6.59
N GLY A 209 -6.91 -4.44 -5.90
CA GLY A 209 -6.02 -3.68 -5.04
C GLY A 209 -6.71 -2.96 -3.89
N ILE A 210 -5.98 -2.82 -2.79
CA ILE A 210 -6.36 -2.04 -1.61
C ILE A 210 -5.16 -1.20 -1.23
N ALA A 211 -5.38 0.08 -0.94
CA ALA A 211 -4.34 0.96 -0.45
C ALA A 211 -4.85 1.90 0.63
N THR A 212 -3.97 2.32 1.51
CA THR A 212 -4.32 3.24 2.60
C THR A 212 -3.30 4.36 2.68
N SER A 213 -3.76 5.62 2.59
CA SER A 213 -2.99 6.84 2.76
C SER A 213 -3.59 7.72 3.85
N GLY A 214 -2.83 8.71 4.34
CA GLY A 214 -3.24 9.64 5.38
C GLY A 214 -2.04 10.09 6.20
N TRP A 215 -2.21 11.11 7.08
CA TRP A 215 -1.08 11.67 7.82
C TRP A 215 -0.53 10.70 8.87
N LYS A 216 -1.31 9.73 9.36
CA LYS A 216 -0.83 8.65 10.24
C LYS A 216 -0.19 7.47 9.48
N GLY A 217 -0.20 7.50 8.16
CA GLY A 217 0.44 6.50 7.32
C GLY A 217 1.95 6.67 7.22
N ARG A 218 2.59 5.80 6.44
CA ARG A 218 4.03 5.87 6.15
C ARG A 218 4.39 6.98 5.17
N SER A 219 3.45 7.37 4.31
CA SER A 219 3.60 8.45 3.32
C SER A 219 3.18 9.79 3.91
N HIS A 220 3.80 10.87 3.45
CA HIS A 220 3.38 12.21 3.83
C HIS A 220 2.03 12.57 3.22
N SER A 221 1.16 13.21 3.99
CA SER A 221 -0.14 13.71 3.52
C SER A 221 -0.23 15.23 3.67
N LEU A 222 -0.90 15.87 2.70
CA LEU A 222 -1.21 17.29 2.76
C LEU A 222 -2.53 17.56 3.50
N GLY A 223 -3.35 16.53 3.70
CA GLY A 223 -4.66 16.59 4.34
C GLY A 223 -4.63 16.27 5.83
N VAL A 224 -5.81 16.32 6.45
CA VAL A 224 -5.99 16.04 7.88
C VAL A 224 -6.61 14.67 8.14
N ALA A 225 -6.87 13.86 7.10
CA ALA A 225 -7.37 12.51 7.29
C ALA A 225 -6.32 11.64 7.98
N ASP A 226 -6.71 10.97 9.05
CA ASP A 226 -5.87 9.98 9.70
C ASP A 226 -5.49 8.89 8.71
N LEU A 227 -6.50 8.27 8.11
CA LEU A 227 -6.39 7.20 7.14
C LEU A 227 -7.53 7.28 6.11
N VAL A 228 -7.23 7.00 4.86
CA VAL A 228 -8.18 6.82 3.75
C VAL A 228 -7.85 5.49 3.09
N THR A 229 -8.78 4.54 3.13
CA THR A 229 -8.63 3.24 2.48
C THR A 229 -9.45 3.19 1.22
N VAL A 230 -8.84 2.81 0.11
CA VAL A 230 -9.46 2.69 -1.22
C VAL A 230 -9.35 1.27 -1.73
N LEU A 231 -10.42 0.78 -2.34
CA LEU A 231 -10.48 -0.47 -3.10
C LEU A 231 -10.59 -0.12 -4.58
N ALA A 232 -9.74 -0.73 -5.42
CA ALA A 232 -9.69 -0.46 -6.86
C ALA A 232 -9.37 -1.73 -7.66
N PRO A 233 -9.49 -1.70 -9.00
CA PRO A 233 -9.12 -2.84 -9.85
C PRO A 233 -7.64 -3.23 -9.78
N THR A 234 -6.74 -2.34 -9.36
CA THR A 234 -5.31 -2.60 -9.16
C THR A 234 -4.80 -1.90 -7.91
N ALA A 235 -3.72 -2.39 -7.31
CA ALA A 235 -3.12 -1.77 -6.13
C ALA A 235 -2.53 -0.38 -6.46
N ALA A 236 -1.93 -0.20 -7.63
CA ALA A 236 -1.43 1.10 -8.08
C ALA A 236 -2.55 2.15 -8.21
N ALA A 237 -3.73 1.75 -8.71
CA ALA A 237 -4.88 2.65 -8.80
C ALA A 237 -5.45 2.98 -7.41
N ALA A 238 -5.49 2.00 -6.50
CA ALA A 238 -5.91 2.22 -5.12
C ALA A 238 -4.96 3.19 -4.40
N ASP A 239 -3.64 3.04 -4.57
CA ASP A 239 -2.58 3.82 -3.93
C ASP A 239 -2.65 5.30 -4.35
N VAL A 240 -2.66 5.58 -5.65
CA VAL A 240 -2.82 6.98 -6.10
C VAL A 240 -4.13 7.58 -5.65
N ALA A 241 -5.25 6.86 -5.72
CA ALA A 241 -6.55 7.37 -5.30
C ALA A 241 -6.59 7.66 -3.80
N ALA A 242 -6.07 6.74 -2.96
CA ALA A 242 -5.96 6.95 -1.51
C ALA A 242 -5.13 8.19 -1.17
N THR A 243 -3.99 8.38 -1.87
CA THR A 243 -3.13 9.55 -1.72
C THR A 243 -3.86 10.84 -2.09
N LEU A 244 -4.53 10.88 -3.24
CA LEU A 244 -5.23 12.09 -3.71
C LEU A 244 -6.43 12.45 -2.83
N ILE A 245 -7.22 11.46 -2.44
CA ILE A 245 -8.37 11.66 -1.54
C ILE A 245 -7.88 12.14 -0.17
N ALA A 246 -6.87 11.48 0.43
CA ALA A 246 -6.32 11.88 1.72
C ALA A 246 -5.82 13.32 1.70
N ASN A 247 -5.13 13.72 0.64
CA ASN A 247 -4.63 15.08 0.46
C ASN A 247 -5.75 16.13 0.26
N ALA A 248 -6.90 15.72 -0.28
CA ALA A 248 -8.06 16.57 -0.47
C ALA A 248 -8.93 16.73 0.78
N VAL A 249 -8.76 15.87 1.80
CA VAL A 249 -9.44 16.03 3.10
C VAL A 249 -8.85 17.21 3.85
N TRP A 250 -9.33 18.42 3.48
CA TRP A 250 -8.96 19.72 4.03
C TRP A 250 -10.16 20.66 3.97
N PRO A 251 -10.36 21.59 4.93
CA PRO A 251 -11.59 22.37 5.00
C PRO A 251 -11.73 23.48 3.94
N ASP A 252 -10.66 23.84 3.22
CA ASP A 252 -10.69 24.87 2.15
C ASP A 252 -10.09 24.37 0.82
N ASP A 253 -10.29 25.15 -0.25
CA ASP A 253 -9.97 24.75 -1.63
C ASP A 253 -8.48 24.72 -1.97
N ASN A 254 -7.62 25.27 -1.12
CA ASN A 254 -6.23 25.48 -1.47
C ASN A 254 -5.22 24.83 -0.54
N ASN A 255 -5.63 24.19 0.55
CA ASN A 255 -4.74 23.68 1.62
C ASN A 255 -3.73 24.75 2.11
N LYS A 256 -4.08 26.06 1.95
CA LYS A 256 -3.21 27.20 2.20
C LYS A 256 -3.48 27.88 3.53
N THR A 257 -4.68 27.73 4.06
CA THR A 257 -5.07 28.35 5.31
C THR A 257 -4.45 27.59 6.47
N ASP A 258 -3.82 28.30 7.39
CA ASP A 258 -3.42 27.71 8.66
C ASP A 258 -4.66 27.27 9.42
N LEU A 259 -4.74 25.99 9.74
CA LEU A 259 -5.85 25.43 10.49
C LEU A 259 -5.43 25.26 11.95
N PRO A 260 -6.06 25.97 12.89
CA PRO A 260 -5.76 25.79 14.30
C PRO A 260 -5.92 24.34 14.72
N GLY A 261 -4.93 23.81 15.43
CA GLY A 261 -4.87 22.39 15.82
C GLY A 261 -4.30 21.46 14.76
N VAL A 262 -3.80 21.98 13.62
CA VAL A 262 -3.07 21.19 12.63
C VAL A 262 -1.64 21.67 12.53
N HIS A 263 -0.71 20.77 12.81
CA HIS A 263 0.73 21.04 12.74
C HIS A 263 1.29 20.51 11.42
N ARG A 264 2.02 21.36 10.71
CA ARG A 264 2.55 21.07 9.38
C ARG A 264 4.03 21.43 9.30
N GLN A 265 4.79 20.65 8.52
CA GLN A 265 6.18 20.92 8.23
C GLN A 265 6.48 20.72 6.74
N PRO A 266 7.50 21.38 6.18
CA PRO A 266 7.94 21.11 4.81
C PRO A 266 8.37 19.65 4.65
N ALA A 267 7.91 18.98 3.59
CA ALA A 267 8.20 17.57 3.35
C ALA A 267 9.71 17.30 3.25
N ASN A 268 10.47 18.21 2.61
CA ASN A 268 11.93 18.08 2.48
C ASN A 268 12.71 18.28 3.78
N VAL A 269 12.09 18.77 4.85
CA VAL A 269 12.69 18.83 6.20
C VAL A 269 12.57 17.45 6.87
N LEU A 270 11.46 16.74 6.61
CA LEU A 270 11.23 15.39 7.16
C LEU A 270 11.94 14.32 6.34
N ALA A 271 11.92 14.46 5.01
CA ALA A 271 12.58 13.57 4.07
C ALA A 271 13.23 14.41 2.96
N PRO A 272 14.55 14.63 2.98
CA PRO A 272 15.25 15.50 2.03
C PRO A 272 15.02 15.15 0.56
N ASP A 273 14.78 13.88 0.28
CA ASP A 273 14.52 13.34 -1.06
C ASP A 273 13.04 13.30 -1.45
N SER A 274 12.15 13.90 -0.67
CA SER A 274 10.72 13.91 -0.96
C SER A 274 10.42 14.64 -2.28
N ASP A 275 9.63 14.04 -3.15
CA ASP A 275 9.10 14.64 -4.37
C ASP A 275 8.10 15.78 -4.10
N LEU A 276 7.58 15.86 -2.87
CA LEU A 276 6.75 16.96 -2.40
C LEU A 276 7.55 18.26 -2.16
N GLY A 277 8.88 18.20 -2.07
CA GLY A 277 9.75 19.35 -1.89
C GLY A 277 9.42 20.17 -0.64
N SER A 278 9.24 21.49 -0.79
CA SER A 278 8.92 22.40 0.32
C SER A 278 7.43 22.46 0.68
N ARG A 279 6.59 21.57 0.14
CA ARG A 279 5.15 21.55 0.50
C ARG A 279 4.98 21.17 1.96
N LEU A 280 4.03 21.85 2.60
CA LEU A 280 3.67 21.57 3.99
C LEU A 280 2.86 20.28 4.05
N VAL A 281 3.37 19.31 4.78
CA VAL A 281 2.69 18.06 5.08
C VAL A 281 2.24 18.04 6.54
N THR A 282 1.15 17.35 6.81
CA THR A 282 0.59 17.23 8.15
C THR A 282 1.44 16.26 8.98
N VAL A 283 1.84 16.70 10.17
CA VAL A 283 2.64 15.91 11.11
C VAL A 283 1.89 15.61 12.40
N HIS A 284 0.88 16.42 12.73
CA HIS A 284 0.02 16.20 13.88
C HIS A 284 -1.31 16.92 13.71
N VAL A 285 -2.39 16.33 14.21
CA VAL A 285 -3.74 16.91 14.23
C VAL A 285 -4.31 16.77 15.64
N ASP A 286 -4.63 17.90 16.25
CA ASP A 286 -5.37 17.97 17.51
C ASP A 286 -6.87 17.70 17.28
N CYS A 287 -7.67 17.75 18.35
CA CYS A 287 -9.11 17.62 18.22
C CYS A 287 -9.70 18.81 17.43
N LEU A 288 -10.19 18.54 16.23
CA LEU A 288 -10.82 19.54 15.38
C LEU A 288 -12.33 19.68 15.67
N PRO A 289 -12.92 20.88 15.50
CA PRO A 289 -14.37 21.08 15.58
C PRO A 289 -15.12 20.25 14.54
N ASN A 290 -16.27 19.66 14.90
CA ASN A 290 -17.05 18.79 14.03
C ASN A 290 -17.39 19.41 12.67
N HIS A 291 -17.72 20.73 12.63
CA HIS A 291 -18.04 21.39 11.37
C HIS A 291 -16.84 21.48 10.41
N VAL A 292 -15.60 21.58 10.94
CA VAL A 292 -14.35 21.55 10.18
C VAL A 292 -14.13 20.15 9.61
N ILE A 293 -14.30 19.12 10.45
CA ILE A 293 -14.16 17.71 10.05
C ILE A 293 -15.15 17.39 8.91
N ILE A 294 -16.43 17.72 9.08
CA ILE A 294 -17.48 17.46 8.07
C ILE A 294 -17.13 18.15 6.76
N LYS A 295 -16.67 19.41 6.81
CA LYS A 295 -16.30 20.17 5.60
C LYS A 295 -15.11 19.54 4.88
N ALA A 296 -14.09 19.12 5.63
CA ALA A 296 -12.91 18.43 5.10
C ALA A 296 -13.26 17.08 4.46
N LEU A 297 -14.07 16.27 5.14
CA LEU A 297 -14.52 14.96 4.62
C LEU A 297 -15.34 15.10 3.32
N ARG A 298 -16.24 16.08 3.23
CA ARG A 298 -17.00 16.33 2.00
C ARG A 298 -16.12 16.63 0.79
N ARG A 299 -15.01 17.32 1.00
CA ARG A 299 -14.05 17.58 -0.09
C ARG A 299 -13.30 16.32 -0.51
N GLY A 300 -12.84 15.52 0.45
CA GLY A 300 -12.25 14.24 0.14
C GLY A 300 -13.22 13.33 -0.63
N ALA A 301 -14.49 13.29 -0.23
CA ALA A 301 -15.53 12.55 -0.94
C ALA A 301 -15.74 13.05 -2.37
N GLY A 302 -15.74 14.37 -2.61
CA GLY A 302 -15.87 14.93 -3.96
C GLY A 302 -14.67 14.65 -4.89
N VAL A 303 -13.53 14.22 -4.36
CA VAL A 303 -12.40 13.76 -5.17
C VAL A 303 -12.51 12.26 -5.46
N ALA A 304 -13.25 11.52 -4.64
CA ALA A 304 -13.46 10.09 -4.80
C ALA A 304 -14.50 9.76 -5.90
N GLU A 305 -15.38 10.71 -6.27
CA GLU A 305 -16.37 10.64 -7.35
C GLU A 305 -15.75 10.98 -8.72
#